data_bd5a1e63d5cb79d539dd9ac6ccd28e42
#
_entry.id   bd5a1e63d5cb79d539dd9ac6ccd28e42
#
_cell.length_a   1.000
_cell.length_b   1.000
_cell.length_c   1.000
_cell.angle_alpha   90.00
_cell.angle_beta   90.00
_cell.angle_gamma   90.00
#
_symmetry.space_group_name_H-M   'P 1'
#
loop_
_entity.id
_entity.type
_entity.pdbx_description
1 polymer ?
#
loop_
_entity_poly.entity_id
_entity_poly.type
_entity_poly.pdbx_seq_one_letter_code
_entity_poly.pdbx_strand_id
1 'polypeptide(L)'
;MKRSSIIVGTVVGVLVAFAAAMFIYQYKKGQERTEVAKTSSASLVQFHSPSTGPADAKVTIVEFFDPSCEACRAFYPYVKSILAEHPQKVRLVLRYAAFHQGSDVVVKMLETTKTQGLYWQSLEAVLKAQPDWAEHGNPQVQRVWGVLQTVGLDIDKAKRDMDNPRFDAILKQDAQDIAVLQVKKTPTFFVNGRPLLDHSPDALRAMVLQEIKASYP
;
A
#
# COMPACT_ATOMS: atom_id res chain seq x y z
N MET A 1 -47.24 21.52 19.56
CA MET A 1 -46.71 21.09 18.25
C MET A 1 -45.56 21.93 17.68
N LYS A 2 -45.51 23.28 17.87
CA LYS A 2 -44.46 24.15 17.29
C LYS A 2 -43.02 23.95 17.85
N ARG A 3 -42.87 23.63 19.14
CA ARG A 3 -41.53 23.47 19.77
C ARG A 3 -40.76 22.24 19.28
N SER A 4 -41.47 21.13 19.03
CA SER A 4 -40.83 19.87 18.53
C SER A 4 -40.27 20.05 17.10
N SER A 5 -40.99 20.80 16.24
CA SER A 5 -40.53 21.06 14.85
C SER A 5 -39.29 21.97 14.81
N ILE A 6 -39.18 22.92 15.75
CA ILE A 6 -38.01 23.80 15.84
C ILE A 6 -36.76 22.97 16.28
N ILE A 7 -36.93 22.11 17.29
CA ILE A 7 -35.83 21.25 17.77
C ILE A 7 -35.32 20.30 16.64
N VAL A 8 -36.26 19.67 15.94
CA VAL A 8 -35.89 18.78 14.79
C VAL A 8 -35.16 19.56 13.70
N GLY A 9 -35.68 20.78 13.34
CA GLY A 9 -35.00 21.62 12.35
C GLY A 9 -33.60 22.06 12.75
N THR A 10 -33.41 22.40 14.03
CA THR A 10 -32.08 22.78 14.55
C THR A 10 -31.10 21.59 14.53
N VAL A 11 -31.56 20.40 14.95
CA VAL A 11 -30.71 19.18 14.93
C VAL A 11 -30.29 18.82 13.50
N VAL A 12 -31.22 18.85 12.56
CA VAL A 12 -30.94 18.59 11.13
C VAL A 12 -29.96 19.63 10.59
N GLY A 13 -30.12 20.90 10.90
CA GLY A 13 -29.21 21.98 10.48
C GLY A 13 -27.81 21.79 11.01
N VAL A 14 -27.65 21.39 12.27
CA VAL A 14 -26.34 21.09 12.88
C VAL A 14 -25.68 19.86 12.21
N LEU A 15 -26.44 18.82 11.96
CA LEU A 15 -25.92 17.62 11.26
C LEU A 15 -25.45 17.93 9.84
N VAL A 16 -26.19 18.71 9.10
CA VAL A 16 -25.82 19.15 7.74
C VAL A 16 -24.57 20.03 7.78
N ALA A 17 -24.49 20.99 8.71
CA ALA A 17 -23.31 21.83 8.87
C ALA A 17 -22.07 21.00 9.25
N PHE A 18 -22.22 20.02 10.14
CA PHE A 18 -21.13 19.10 10.51
C PHE A 18 -20.68 18.25 9.32
N ALA A 19 -21.61 17.69 8.56
CA ALA A 19 -21.30 16.91 7.36
C ALA A 19 -20.56 17.76 6.31
N ALA A 20 -21.00 18.99 6.08
CA ALA A 20 -20.36 19.93 5.17
C ALA A 20 -18.93 20.29 5.64
N ALA A 21 -18.75 20.59 6.94
CA ALA A 21 -17.44 20.88 7.51
C ALA A 21 -16.49 19.68 7.38
N MET A 22 -17.00 18.47 7.64
CA MET A 22 -16.22 17.24 7.48
C MET A 22 -15.83 17.00 6.02
N PHE A 23 -16.74 17.23 5.09
CA PHE A 23 -16.46 17.13 3.65
C PHE A 23 -15.39 18.15 3.21
N ILE A 24 -15.50 19.40 3.63
CA ILE A 24 -14.51 20.44 3.32
C ILE A 24 -13.15 20.08 3.93
N TYR A 25 -13.13 19.58 5.16
CA TYR A 25 -11.88 19.13 5.81
C TYR A 25 -11.22 17.99 5.04
N GLN A 26 -11.98 16.96 4.67
CA GLN A 26 -11.47 15.83 3.89
C GLN A 26 -10.97 16.27 2.51
N TYR A 27 -11.70 17.17 1.85
CA TYR A 27 -11.31 17.73 0.54
C TYR A 27 -9.98 18.50 0.63
N LYS A 28 -9.84 19.40 1.60
CA LYS A 28 -8.58 20.15 1.83
C LYS A 28 -7.41 19.23 2.12
N LYS A 29 -7.61 18.25 3.00
CA LYS A 29 -6.58 17.27 3.34
C LYS A 29 -6.16 16.41 2.13
N GLY A 30 -7.10 16.11 1.24
CA GLY A 30 -6.82 15.43 -0.03
C GLY A 30 -5.96 16.29 -0.96
N GLN A 31 -6.26 17.59 -1.08
CA GLN A 31 -5.49 18.54 -1.88
C GLN A 31 -4.05 18.68 -1.36
N GLU A 32 -3.86 18.84 -0.05
CA GLU A 32 -2.53 18.90 0.56
C GLU A 32 -1.69 17.66 0.24
N ARG A 33 -2.29 16.46 0.36
CA ARG A 33 -1.61 15.20 0.00
C ARG A 33 -1.26 15.13 -1.48
N THR A 34 -2.12 15.62 -2.35
CA THR A 34 -1.87 15.64 -3.79
C THR A 34 -0.70 16.57 -4.12
N GLU A 35 -0.64 17.75 -3.51
CA GLU A 35 0.47 18.68 -3.71
C GLU A 35 1.78 18.13 -3.12
N VAL A 36 1.75 17.53 -1.93
CA VAL A 36 2.92 16.85 -1.35
C VAL A 36 3.40 15.72 -2.26
N ALA A 37 2.50 14.89 -2.78
CA ALA A 37 2.86 13.79 -3.67
C ALA A 37 3.44 14.27 -5.01
N LYS A 38 2.92 15.36 -5.58
CA LYS A 38 3.46 15.97 -6.81
C LYS A 38 4.85 16.58 -6.58
N THR A 39 5.03 17.30 -5.47
CA THR A 39 6.31 17.94 -5.12
C THR A 39 7.36 16.91 -4.72
N SER A 40 6.93 15.78 -4.18
CA SER A 40 7.79 14.70 -3.69
C SER A 40 7.65 13.43 -4.56
N SER A 41 7.51 13.59 -5.88
CA SER A 41 7.36 12.44 -6.79
C SER A 41 8.52 11.44 -6.70
N ALA A 42 9.73 11.92 -6.38
CA ALA A 42 10.88 11.09 -6.10
C ALA A 42 10.70 10.19 -4.85
N SER A 43 9.86 10.60 -3.90
CA SER A 43 9.55 9.80 -2.70
C SER A 43 8.50 8.72 -2.93
N LEU A 44 7.78 8.74 -4.07
CA LEU A 44 6.80 7.71 -4.41
C LEU A 44 7.44 6.45 -4.98
N VAL A 45 8.46 6.60 -5.83
CA VAL A 45 9.12 5.49 -6.51
C VAL A 45 10.61 5.57 -6.25
N GLN A 46 11.16 4.52 -5.63
CA GLN A 46 12.59 4.40 -5.38
C GLN A 46 13.18 3.29 -6.26
N PHE A 47 14.48 3.37 -6.53
CA PHE A 47 15.17 2.37 -7.36
C PHE A 47 15.16 0.95 -6.76
N HIS A 48 15.01 0.84 -5.44
CA HIS A 48 14.92 -0.43 -4.73
C HIS A 48 13.51 -1.03 -4.71
N SER A 49 12.49 -0.22 -5.04
CA SER A 49 11.09 -0.62 -4.92
C SER A 49 10.76 -1.82 -5.81
N PRO A 50 10.18 -2.90 -5.27
CA PRO A 50 9.67 -3.98 -6.09
C PRO A 50 8.60 -3.45 -7.04
N SER A 51 8.70 -3.81 -8.31
CA SER A 51 7.69 -3.40 -9.30
C SER A 51 7.31 -4.56 -10.22
N THR A 52 6.08 -4.54 -10.70
CA THR A 52 5.56 -5.50 -11.70
C THR A 52 4.68 -4.76 -12.70
N GLY A 53 4.60 -5.28 -13.92
CA GLY A 53 4.02 -4.62 -15.07
C GLY A 53 5.07 -3.93 -15.94
N PRO A 54 4.70 -3.36 -17.10
CA PRO A 54 5.63 -2.73 -18.03
C PRO A 54 6.31 -1.51 -17.40
N ALA A 55 7.62 -1.38 -17.63
CA ALA A 55 8.39 -0.25 -17.10
C ALA A 55 7.96 1.10 -17.69
N ASP A 56 7.43 1.08 -18.91
CA ASP A 56 6.91 2.23 -19.67
C ASP A 56 5.40 2.44 -19.50
N ALA A 57 4.74 1.69 -18.64
CA ALA A 57 3.33 1.87 -18.35
C ALA A 57 3.06 3.31 -17.87
N LYS A 58 2.10 3.99 -18.52
CA LYS A 58 1.75 5.38 -18.21
C LYS A 58 0.91 5.52 -16.94
N VAL A 59 0.39 4.40 -16.39
CA VAL A 59 -0.33 4.39 -15.11
C VAL A 59 0.47 3.58 -14.11
N THR A 60 0.85 4.25 -13.01
CA THR A 60 1.60 3.65 -11.91
C THR A 60 0.76 3.65 -10.64
N ILE A 61 0.48 2.48 -10.11
CA ILE A 61 -0.05 2.29 -8.76
C ILE A 61 1.16 2.19 -7.83
N VAL A 62 1.23 3.04 -6.81
CA VAL A 62 2.19 2.91 -5.71
C VAL A 62 1.42 2.49 -4.48
N GLU A 63 1.80 1.39 -3.86
CA GLU A 63 1.22 0.88 -2.62
C GLU A 63 2.26 0.94 -1.51
N PHE A 64 1.98 1.71 -0.45
CA PHE A 64 2.67 1.57 0.83
C PHE A 64 2.06 0.39 1.57
N PHE A 65 2.87 -0.65 1.68
CA PHE A 65 2.49 -2.02 1.98
C PHE A 65 3.17 -2.51 3.26
N ASP A 66 2.43 -3.27 4.06
CA ASP A 66 2.96 -3.97 5.23
C ASP A 66 2.60 -5.46 5.11
N PRO A 67 3.59 -6.38 5.17
CA PRO A 67 3.33 -7.81 5.04
C PRO A 67 2.44 -8.39 6.15
N SER A 68 2.39 -7.74 7.34
CA SER A 68 1.54 -8.19 8.45
C SER A 68 0.14 -7.56 8.44
N CYS A 69 -0.12 -6.59 7.57
CA CYS A 69 -1.40 -5.89 7.53
C CYS A 69 -2.47 -6.71 6.81
N GLU A 70 -3.58 -7.07 7.52
CA GLU A 70 -4.70 -7.84 6.94
C GLU A 70 -5.38 -7.08 5.80
N ALA A 71 -5.49 -5.76 5.90
CA ALA A 71 -6.05 -4.93 4.84
C ALA A 71 -5.19 -4.99 3.57
N CYS A 72 -3.85 -5.01 3.68
CA CYS A 72 -2.95 -5.23 2.53
C CYS A 72 -3.21 -6.58 1.88
N ARG A 73 -3.32 -7.65 2.69
CA ARG A 73 -3.68 -8.98 2.20
C ARG A 73 -5.03 -8.98 1.49
N ALA A 74 -6.03 -8.31 2.06
CA ALA A 74 -7.37 -8.25 1.48
C ALA A 74 -7.41 -7.45 0.16
N PHE A 75 -6.58 -6.42 0.01
CA PHE A 75 -6.48 -5.62 -1.22
C PHE A 75 -5.70 -6.31 -2.34
N TYR A 76 -4.75 -7.16 -2.02
CA TYR A 76 -3.83 -7.76 -2.98
C TYR A 76 -4.53 -8.45 -4.18
N PRO A 77 -5.60 -9.26 -4.02
CA PRO A 77 -6.33 -9.84 -5.15
C PRO A 77 -6.93 -8.80 -6.10
N TYR A 78 -7.41 -7.67 -5.57
CA TYR A 78 -7.98 -6.60 -6.38
C TYR A 78 -6.90 -5.87 -7.18
N VAL A 79 -5.75 -5.61 -6.60
CA VAL A 79 -4.60 -5.02 -7.30
C VAL A 79 -4.14 -5.96 -8.42
N LYS A 80 -4.04 -7.28 -8.16
CA LYS A 80 -3.73 -8.29 -9.20
C LYS A 80 -4.75 -8.29 -10.33
N SER A 81 -6.05 -8.21 -10.03
CA SER A 81 -7.11 -8.14 -11.04
C SER A 81 -6.94 -6.92 -11.95
N ILE A 82 -6.67 -5.73 -11.36
CA ILE A 82 -6.43 -4.50 -12.14
C ILE A 82 -5.22 -4.65 -13.07
N LEU A 83 -4.12 -5.22 -12.59
CA LEU A 83 -2.93 -5.47 -13.42
C LEU A 83 -3.21 -6.46 -14.55
N ALA A 84 -3.97 -7.53 -14.26
CA ALA A 84 -4.33 -8.55 -15.26
C ALA A 84 -5.29 -8.01 -16.33
N GLU A 85 -6.20 -7.09 -15.98
CA GLU A 85 -7.12 -6.44 -16.92
C GLU A 85 -6.41 -5.42 -17.82
N HIS A 86 -5.30 -4.86 -17.36
CA HIS A 86 -4.57 -3.79 -18.05
C HIS A 86 -3.07 -4.07 -18.17
N PRO A 87 -2.64 -5.24 -18.69
CA PRO A 87 -1.28 -5.74 -18.58
C PRO A 87 -0.23 -4.88 -19.28
N GLN A 88 -0.64 -4.05 -20.27
CA GLN A 88 0.27 -3.16 -21.01
C GLN A 88 0.14 -1.69 -20.58
N LYS A 89 -0.75 -1.36 -19.64
CA LYS A 89 -1.08 0.02 -19.31
C LYS A 89 -0.78 0.40 -17.86
N VAL A 90 -0.72 -0.58 -16.97
CA VAL A 90 -0.61 -0.38 -15.52
C VAL A 90 0.59 -1.14 -14.99
N ARG A 91 1.35 -0.49 -14.12
CA ARG A 91 2.38 -1.12 -13.28
C ARG A 91 2.10 -0.88 -11.80
N LEU A 92 2.51 -1.81 -10.98
CA LEU A 92 2.52 -1.69 -9.52
C LEU A 92 3.95 -1.45 -9.03
N VAL A 93 4.09 -0.55 -8.06
CA VAL A 93 5.31 -0.31 -7.29
C VAL A 93 4.96 -0.47 -5.82
N LEU A 94 5.68 -1.35 -5.11
CA LEU A 94 5.52 -1.51 -3.67
C LEU A 94 6.55 -0.69 -2.90
N ARG A 95 6.10 -0.05 -1.81
CA ARG A 95 6.91 0.65 -0.82
C ARG A 95 6.63 0.03 0.53
N TYR A 96 7.67 -0.19 1.32
CA TYR A 96 7.52 -0.85 2.60
C TYR A 96 7.13 0.13 3.70
N ALA A 97 6.01 -0.16 4.35
CA ALA A 97 5.51 0.58 5.51
C ALA A 97 5.37 -0.40 6.69
N ALA A 98 6.50 -0.84 7.24
CA ALA A 98 6.57 -1.85 8.29
C ALA A 98 6.04 -1.27 9.63
N PHE A 99 4.73 -1.12 9.75
CA PHE A 99 4.08 -0.53 10.91
C PHE A 99 3.74 -1.53 12.01
N HIS A 100 3.59 -2.82 11.64
CA HIS A 100 3.30 -3.88 12.61
C HIS A 100 4.61 -4.50 13.14
N GLN A 101 4.53 -5.04 14.36
CA GLN A 101 5.65 -5.75 14.98
C GLN A 101 6.13 -6.90 14.09
N GLY A 102 7.43 -6.99 13.84
CA GLY A 102 8.05 -8.04 13.04
C GLY A 102 7.93 -7.87 11.53
N SER A 103 7.17 -6.86 11.03
CA SER A 103 7.06 -6.61 9.59
C SER A 103 8.39 -6.24 8.95
N ASP A 104 9.26 -5.53 9.65
CA ASP A 104 10.60 -5.21 9.22
C ASP A 104 11.44 -6.46 8.93
N VAL A 105 11.35 -7.48 9.79
CA VAL A 105 12.00 -8.77 9.59
C VAL A 105 11.46 -9.47 8.34
N VAL A 106 10.13 -9.51 8.18
CA VAL A 106 9.50 -10.14 7.01
C VAL A 106 9.81 -9.39 5.72
N VAL A 107 9.92 -8.06 5.76
CA VAL A 107 10.41 -7.27 4.62
C VAL A 107 11.82 -7.69 4.23
N LYS A 108 12.76 -7.85 5.19
CA LYS A 108 14.10 -8.33 4.90
C LYS A 108 14.09 -9.74 4.30
N MET A 109 13.24 -10.65 4.82
CA MET A 109 13.05 -11.96 4.23
C MET A 109 12.59 -11.88 2.76
N LEU A 110 11.62 -11.01 2.45
CA LEU A 110 11.17 -10.78 1.08
C LEU A 110 12.28 -10.16 0.20
N GLU A 111 13.11 -9.26 0.73
CA GLU A 111 14.23 -8.69 -0.01
C GLU A 111 15.27 -9.76 -0.39
N THR A 112 15.50 -10.79 0.45
CA THR A 112 16.41 -11.89 0.10
C THR A 112 15.92 -12.68 -1.11
N THR A 113 14.60 -12.74 -1.34
CA THR A 113 14.01 -13.51 -2.44
C THR A 113 14.25 -12.88 -3.81
N LYS A 114 14.54 -11.58 -3.87
CA LYS A 114 14.85 -10.85 -5.12
C LYS A 114 16.07 -11.41 -5.83
N THR A 115 17.11 -11.76 -5.06
CA THR A 115 18.38 -12.31 -5.62
C THR A 115 18.20 -13.69 -6.25
N GLN A 116 17.06 -14.34 -5.94
CA GLN A 116 16.69 -15.65 -6.49
C GLN A 116 15.54 -15.58 -7.50
N GLY A 117 15.08 -14.37 -7.85
CA GLY A 117 14.00 -14.16 -8.82
C GLY A 117 12.60 -14.55 -8.32
N LEU A 118 12.43 -14.72 -7.01
CA LEU A 118 11.22 -15.30 -6.40
C LEU A 118 10.36 -14.27 -5.62
N TYR A 119 10.60 -12.96 -5.80
CA TYR A 119 9.96 -11.94 -4.97
C TYR A 119 8.42 -12.03 -4.99
N TRP A 120 7.81 -12.04 -6.18
CA TRP A 120 6.34 -11.98 -6.29
C TRP A 120 5.66 -13.25 -5.82
N GLN A 121 6.23 -14.42 -6.12
CA GLN A 121 5.75 -15.71 -5.62
C GLN A 121 5.85 -15.81 -4.10
N SER A 122 6.96 -15.28 -3.54
CA SER A 122 7.19 -15.22 -2.11
C SER A 122 6.20 -14.28 -1.42
N LEU A 123 5.98 -13.10 -1.98
CA LEU A 123 5.00 -12.14 -1.47
C LEU A 123 3.60 -12.76 -1.41
N GLU A 124 3.17 -13.42 -2.48
CA GLU A 124 1.88 -14.11 -2.52
C GLU A 124 1.75 -15.19 -1.46
N ALA A 125 2.76 -16.03 -1.32
CA ALA A 125 2.78 -17.09 -0.33
C ALA A 125 2.74 -16.54 1.11
N VAL A 126 3.53 -15.49 1.39
CA VAL A 126 3.57 -14.81 2.69
C VAL A 126 2.23 -14.18 3.04
N LEU A 127 1.57 -13.50 2.09
CA LEU A 127 0.23 -12.94 2.30
C LEU A 127 -0.82 -14.02 2.51
N LYS A 128 -0.77 -15.11 1.74
CA LYS A 128 -1.71 -16.24 1.90
C LYS A 128 -1.58 -16.88 3.27
N ALA A 129 -0.35 -17.04 3.78
CA ALA A 129 -0.08 -17.63 5.09
C ALA A 129 -0.16 -16.62 6.25
N GLN A 130 -0.48 -15.34 5.98
CA GLN A 130 -0.47 -14.27 6.99
C GLN A 130 -1.24 -14.64 8.27
N PRO A 131 -2.45 -15.28 8.24
CA PRO A 131 -3.16 -15.64 9.46
C PRO A 131 -2.39 -16.60 10.39
N ASP A 132 -1.42 -17.34 9.85
CA ASP A 132 -0.66 -18.34 10.60
C ASP A 132 0.59 -17.76 11.30
N TRP A 133 1.07 -16.58 10.84
CA TRP A 133 2.31 -16.01 11.35
C TRP A 133 2.19 -14.56 11.86
N ALA A 134 1.17 -13.79 11.43
CA ALA A 134 1.05 -12.35 11.71
C ALA A 134 0.05 -12.05 12.85
N GLU A 135 0.00 -12.88 13.89
CA GLU A 135 -0.87 -12.67 15.05
C GLU A 135 -0.51 -11.35 15.74
N HIS A 136 -1.51 -10.50 15.99
CA HIS A 136 -1.33 -9.22 16.65
C HIS A 136 -0.76 -9.38 18.06
N GLY A 137 0.33 -8.63 18.32
CA GLY A 137 1.03 -8.68 19.62
C GLY A 137 1.91 -9.91 19.83
N ASN A 138 1.83 -10.93 18.96
CA ASN A 138 2.65 -12.14 19.03
C ASN A 138 3.00 -12.73 17.66
N PRO A 139 3.60 -11.96 16.74
CA PRO A 139 3.89 -12.44 15.40
C PRO A 139 4.94 -13.56 15.40
N GLN A 140 4.62 -14.65 14.73
CA GLN A 140 5.50 -15.83 14.60
C GLN A 140 6.34 -15.74 13.31
N VAL A 141 7.14 -14.67 13.18
CA VAL A 141 7.88 -14.34 11.93
C VAL A 141 8.77 -15.48 11.44
N GLN A 142 9.26 -16.35 12.33
CA GLN A 142 10.09 -17.50 11.95
C GLN A 142 9.34 -18.53 11.09
N ARG A 143 8.00 -18.58 11.18
CA ARG A 143 7.18 -19.45 10.32
C ARG A 143 7.23 -19.06 8.86
N VAL A 144 7.56 -17.80 8.56
CA VAL A 144 7.70 -17.29 7.19
C VAL A 144 8.77 -18.04 6.41
N TRP A 145 9.85 -18.51 7.05
CA TRP A 145 10.86 -19.34 6.38
C TRP A 145 10.28 -20.63 5.80
N GLY A 146 9.40 -21.30 6.56
CA GLY A 146 8.70 -22.50 6.05
C GLY A 146 7.80 -22.17 4.87
N VAL A 147 7.14 -21.00 4.88
CA VAL A 147 6.33 -20.53 3.75
C VAL A 147 7.21 -20.27 2.52
N LEU A 148 8.33 -19.58 2.69
CA LEU A 148 9.26 -19.26 1.60
C LEU A 148 9.92 -20.52 1.00
N GLN A 149 10.12 -21.56 1.81
CA GLN A 149 10.60 -22.85 1.33
C GLN A 149 9.63 -23.49 0.32
N THR A 150 8.32 -23.30 0.50
CA THR A 150 7.31 -23.89 -0.41
C THR A 150 7.35 -23.29 -1.82
N VAL A 151 7.93 -22.11 -2.00
CA VAL A 151 8.08 -21.47 -3.32
C VAL A 151 9.45 -21.72 -3.95
N GLY A 152 10.26 -22.61 -3.34
CA GLY A 152 11.54 -23.04 -3.88
C GLY A 152 12.73 -22.13 -3.52
N LEU A 153 12.58 -21.28 -2.48
CA LEU A 153 13.67 -20.42 -2.02
C LEU A 153 14.80 -21.28 -1.38
N ASP A 154 16.04 -21.02 -1.78
CA ASP A 154 17.21 -21.48 -1.03
C ASP A 154 17.26 -20.73 0.30
N ILE A 155 16.79 -21.40 1.36
CA ILE A 155 16.65 -20.82 2.69
C ILE A 155 18.02 -20.51 3.32
N ASP A 156 19.01 -21.37 3.12
CA ASP A 156 20.33 -21.17 3.71
C ASP A 156 21.03 -19.95 3.08
N LYS A 157 20.89 -19.79 1.76
CA LYS A 157 21.35 -18.57 1.08
C LYS A 157 20.59 -17.34 1.58
N ALA A 158 19.28 -17.41 1.65
CA ALA A 158 18.46 -16.29 2.09
C ALA A 158 18.77 -15.86 3.53
N LYS A 159 18.97 -16.83 4.44
CA LYS A 159 19.39 -16.55 5.82
C LYS A 159 20.76 -15.87 5.92
N ARG A 160 21.73 -16.27 5.10
CA ARG A 160 23.01 -15.56 5.04
C ARG A 160 22.89 -14.13 4.51
N ASP A 161 21.94 -13.90 3.60
CA ASP A 161 21.70 -12.59 2.98
C ASP A 161 20.93 -11.63 3.93
N MET A 162 20.32 -12.12 5.02
CA MET A 162 19.47 -11.31 5.93
C MET A 162 20.21 -10.13 6.58
N ASP A 163 21.50 -10.28 6.85
CA ASP A 163 22.32 -9.23 7.49
C ASP A 163 22.88 -8.21 6.49
N ASN A 164 22.41 -8.23 5.23
CA ASN A 164 22.83 -7.26 4.24
C ASN A 164 22.38 -5.85 4.66
N PRO A 165 23.31 -4.89 4.89
CA PRO A 165 23.00 -3.55 5.36
C PRO A 165 22.12 -2.76 4.38
N ARG A 166 22.03 -3.20 3.12
CA ARG A 166 21.12 -2.62 2.13
C ARG A 166 19.66 -2.73 2.56
N PHE A 167 19.27 -3.77 3.27
CA PHE A 167 17.87 -3.96 3.68
C PHE A 167 17.47 -2.94 4.76
N ASP A 168 18.37 -2.64 5.69
CA ASP A 168 18.17 -1.56 6.66
C ASP A 168 18.12 -0.18 5.98
N ALA A 169 18.96 0.04 4.97
CA ALA A 169 18.94 1.27 4.19
C ALA A 169 17.61 1.43 3.42
N ILE A 170 17.05 0.35 2.85
CA ILE A 170 15.73 0.33 2.19
C ILE A 170 14.63 0.73 3.18
N LEU A 171 14.55 0.05 4.33
CA LEU A 171 13.55 0.34 5.37
C LEU A 171 13.66 1.78 5.89
N LYS A 172 14.88 2.28 6.08
CA LYS A 172 15.14 3.65 6.51
C LYS A 172 14.67 4.67 5.46
N GLN A 173 14.98 4.44 4.18
CA GLN A 173 14.54 5.32 3.10
C GLN A 173 13.02 5.33 3.00
N ASP A 174 12.37 4.17 3.04
CA ASP A 174 10.93 4.06 2.98
C ASP A 174 10.27 4.76 4.19
N ALA A 175 10.85 4.66 5.38
CA ALA A 175 10.36 5.38 6.57
C ALA A 175 10.48 6.91 6.42
N GLN A 176 11.55 7.42 5.80
CA GLN A 176 11.69 8.85 5.50
C GLN A 176 10.63 9.32 4.50
N ASP A 177 10.39 8.55 3.44
CA ASP A 177 9.39 8.88 2.43
C ASP A 177 7.96 8.80 2.98
N ILE A 178 7.68 7.85 3.88
CA ILE A 178 6.42 7.76 4.64
C ILE A 178 6.15 9.06 5.41
N ALA A 179 7.17 9.61 6.07
CA ALA A 179 7.03 10.86 6.81
C ALA A 179 6.76 12.05 5.87
N VAL A 180 7.50 12.16 4.76
CA VAL A 180 7.31 13.19 3.75
C VAL A 180 5.92 13.13 3.11
N LEU A 181 5.47 11.93 2.74
CA LEU A 181 4.19 11.70 2.07
C LEU A 181 3.01 11.60 3.06
N GLN A 182 3.27 11.75 4.35
CA GLN A 182 2.28 11.67 5.43
C GLN A 182 1.46 10.35 5.39
N VAL A 183 2.11 9.24 5.06
CA VAL A 183 1.47 7.92 5.09
C VAL A 183 1.30 7.49 6.55
N LYS A 184 0.07 7.23 6.99
CA LYS A 184 -0.27 6.94 8.40
C LYS A 184 -0.89 5.56 8.62
N LYS A 185 -1.18 4.84 7.55
CA LYS A 185 -1.81 3.52 7.58
C LYS A 185 -1.47 2.71 6.34
N THR A 186 -1.66 1.41 6.42
CA THR A 186 -1.53 0.47 5.30
C THR A 186 -2.85 -0.25 5.02
N PRO A 187 -3.14 -0.58 3.76
CA PRO A 187 -2.45 -0.04 2.59
C PRO A 187 -2.75 1.45 2.38
N THR A 188 -1.79 2.20 1.83
CA THR A 188 -2.02 3.54 1.28
C THR A 188 -1.62 3.53 -0.18
N PHE A 189 -2.54 3.96 -1.05
CA PHE A 189 -2.34 3.94 -2.50
C PHE A 189 -2.18 5.35 -3.07
N PHE A 190 -1.32 5.44 -4.09
CA PHE A 190 -1.24 6.58 -5.00
C PHE A 190 -1.33 6.05 -6.44
N VAL A 191 -2.07 6.74 -7.29
CA VAL A 191 -2.13 6.44 -8.72
C VAL A 191 -1.66 7.68 -9.48
N ASN A 192 -0.57 7.54 -10.24
CA ASN A 192 0.10 8.67 -10.91
C ASN A 192 0.34 9.88 -10.00
N GLY A 193 0.77 9.62 -8.76
CA GLY A 193 1.05 10.67 -7.77
C GLY A 193 -0.18 11.22 -7.03
N ARG A 194 -1.39 10.81 -7.38
CA ARG A 194 -2.63 11.21 -6.70
C ARG A 194 -2.98 10.22 -5.59
N PRO A 195 -3.20 10.66 -4.35
CA PRO A 195 -3.56 9.77 -3.25
C PRO A 195 -4.98 9.21 -3.41
N LEU A 196 -5.18 7.95 -3.10
CA LEU A 196 -6.50 7.34 -2.96
C LEU A 196 -7.10 7.77 -1.61
N LEU A 197 -8.21 8.52 -1.65
CA LEU A 197 -8.87 9.03 -0.44
C LEU A 197 -9.91 8.05 0.12
N ASP A 198 -10.68 7.44 -0.75
CA ASP A 198 -11.59 6.35 -0.41
C ASP A 198 -10.84 5.02 -0.53
N HIS A 199 -10.60 4.39 0.61
CA HIS A 199 -9.85 3.14 0.71
C HIS A 199 -10.74 1.92 0.41
N SER A 200 -11.45 1.95 -0.72
CA SER A 200 -12.20 0.81 -1.24
C SER A 200 -11.58 0.27 -2.54
N PRO A 201 -11.69 -1.04 -2.82
CA PRO A 201 -11.23 -1.63 -4.06
C PRO A 201 -11.86 -0.98 -5.31
N ASP A 202 -13.14 -0.62 -5.21
CA ASP A 202 -13.87 0.02 -6.31
C ASP A 202 -13.34 1.43 -6.59
N ALA A 203 -13.01 2.20 -5.55
CA ALA A 203 -12.41 3.53 -5.70
C ALA A 203 -11.00 3.44 -6.32
N LEU A 204 -10.18 2.45 -5.93
CA LEU A 204 -8.89 2.21 -6.56
C LEU A 204 -9.06 1.88 -8.06
N ARG A 205 -9.96 0.97 -8.40
CA ARG A 205 -10.26 0.61 -9.79
C ARG A 205 -10.73 1.82 -10.59
N ALA A 206 -11.68 2.59 -10.06
CA ALA A 206 -12.21 3.78 -10.73
C ALA A 206 -11.10 4.80 -11.00
N MET A 207 -10.22 5.02 -10.03
CA MET A 207 -9.09 5.94 -10.17
C MET A 207 -8.10 5.47 -11.24
N VAL A 208 -7.77 4.18 -11.27
CA VAL A 208 -6.90 3.61 -12.31
C VAL A 208 -7.52 3.73 -13.70
N LEU A 209 -8.82 3.44 -13.86
CA LEU A 209 -9.52 3.60 -15.13
C LEU A 209 -9.54 5.06 -15.60
N GLN A 210 -9.71 6.02 -14.69
CA GLN A 210 -9.61 7.44 -15.00
C GLN A 210 -8.23 7.81 -15.53
N GLU A 211 -7.17 7.34 -14.89
CA GLU A 211 -5.79 7.60 -15.33
C GLU A 211 -5.46 6.90 -16.66
N ILE A 212 -5.97 5.69 -16.91
CA ILE A 212 -5.84 5.01 -18.19
C ILE A 212 -6.48 5.85 -19.30
N LYS A 213 -7.72 6.31 -19.09
CA LYS A 213 -8.43 7.13 -20.09
C LYS A 213 -7.71 8.45 -20.38
N ALA A 214 -7.08 9.05 -19.38
CA ALA A 214 -6.33 10.30 -19.54
C ALA A 214 -4.99 10.09 -20.26
N SER A 215 -4.32 8.95 -20.03
CA SER A 215 -2.96 8.69 -20.52
C SER A 215 -2.89 7.91 -21.84
N TYR A 216 -3.96 7.21 -22.19
CA TYR A 216 -4.09 6.40 -23.41
C TYR A 216 -5.35 6.80 -24.17
N PRO A 217 -5.31 7.94 -24.89
CA PRO A 217 -6.45 8.45 -25.65
C PRO A 217 -6.87 7.53 -26.79
#